data_00787cc96b29a36e829df15108f0a257
#
_entry.id   00787cc96b29a36e829df15108f0a257
#
_cell.length_a   1.000
_cell.length_b   1.000
_cell.length_c   1.000
_cell.angle_alpha   90.00
_cell.angle_beta   90.00
_cell.angle_gamma   90.00
#
_symmetry.space_group_name_H-M   'P 1'
#
loop_
_entity.id
_entity.type
_entity.pdbx_description
1 polymer ?
#
loop_
_entity_poly.entity_id
_entity_poly.type
_entity_poly.pdbx_seq_one_letter_code
_entity_poly.pdbx_strand_id
1 'polypeptide(L)'
;MPHRVPTRFEEQVYAVVRRIPKGQTRSYRWVAERLGNPGLARAVGNALNRNPYAPRVPCHRVVKSDGSLGGFAGGPAKKRRLLAAEK
;
A
#
# COMPACT_ATOMS: atom_id res chain seq x y z
N MET A 1 24.49 -5.43 -0.34
CA MET A 1 23.53 -5.58 -1.42
C MET A 1 22.92 -4.25 -1.81
N PRO A 2 22.96 -3.88 -3.07
CA PRO A 2 22.37 -2.61 -3.47
C PRO A 2 20.86 -2.64 -3.25
N HIS A 3 20.34 -1.54 -2.78
CA HIS A 3 18.89 -1.38 -2.66
C HIS A 3 18.31 -1.29 -4.06
N ARG A 4 17.20 -1.99 -4.25
CA ARG A 4 16.46 -1.86 -5.49
C ARG A 4 15.89 -0.45 -5.57
N VAL A 5 16.18 0.25 -6.64
CA VAL A 5 15.59 1.56 -6.88
C VAL A 5 14.16 1.36 -7.35
N PRO A 6 13.15 1.95 -6.70
CA PRO A 6 11.78 1.82 -7.16
C PRO A 6 11.60 2.35 -8.58
N THR A 7 10.73 1.71 -9.35
CA THR A 7 10.39 2.19 -10.68
C THR A 7 9.56 3.47 -10.55
N ARG A 8 9.42 4.19 -11.68
CA ARG A 8 8.59 5.39 -11.71
C ARG A 8 7.15 5.08 -11.29
N PHE A 9 6.61 3.95 -11.75
CA PHE A 9 5.27 3.53 -11.35
C PHE A 9 5.20 3.32 -9.84
N GLU A 10 6.18 2.61 -9.27
CA GLU A 10 6.21 2.35 -7.84
C GLU A 10 6.27 3.64 -7.04
N GLU A 11 7.07 4.60 -7.49
CA GLU A 11 7.16 5.91 -6.84
C GLU A 11 5.81 6.64 -6.86
N GLN A 12 5.06 6.53 -7.95
CA GLN A 12 3.73 7.12 -8.05
C GLN A 12 2.76 6.46 -7.07
N VAL A 13 2.83 5.13 -6.93
CA VAL A 13 2.02 4.40 -5.96
C VAL A 13 2.32 4.89 -4.55
N TYR A 14 3.60 4.99 -4.21
CA TYR A 14 4.01 5.39 -2.87
C TYR A 14 3.59 6.83 -2.55
N ALA A 15 3.63 7.72 -3.52
CA ALA A 15 3.19 9.10 -3.33
C ALA A 15 1.69 9.18 -3.00
N VAL A 16 0.87 8.35 -3.67
CA VAL A 16 -0.57 8.30 -3.39
C VAL A 16 -0.84 7.72 -2.00
N VAL A 17 -0.18 6.59 -1.68
CA VAL A 17 -0.40 5.89 -0.42
C VAL A 17 0.04 6.74 0.77
N ARG A 18 1.09 7.52 0.60
CA ARG A 18 1.59 8.40 1.66
C ARG A 18 0.53 9.40 2.14
N ARG A 19 -0.44 9.72 1.30
CA ARG A 19 -1.50 10.69 1.63
C ARG A 19 -2.64 10.08 2.44
N ILE A 20 -2.68 8.77 2.62
CA ILE A 20 -3.74 8.13 3.41
C ILE A 20 -3.51 8.49 4.89
N PRO A 21 -4.50 9.16 5.53
CA PRO A 21 -4.33 9.58 6.92
C PRO A 21 -4.25 8.39 7.87
N LYS A 22 -3.56 8.60 8.97
CA LYS A 22 -3.49 7.63 10.05
C LYS A 22 -4.90 7.29 10.54
N GLY A 23 -5.18 6.04 10.77
CA GLY A 23 -6.50 5.57 11.20
C GLY A 23 -7.49 5.33 10.08
N GLN A 24 -7.10 5.61 8.83
CA GLN A 24 -7.96 5.38 7.66
C GLN A 24 -7.34 4.33 6.76
N THR A 25 -8.20 3.68 5.96
CA THR A 25 -7.78 2.71 4.96
C THR A 25 -8.34 3.09 3.59
N ARG A 26 -7.66 2.63 2.54
CA ARG A 26 -8.15 2.77 1.16
C ARG A 26 -7.90 1.45 0.44
N SER A 27 -8.70 1.17 -0.59
CA SER A 27 -8.53 -0.06 -1.34
C SER A 27 -7.39 0.06 -2.37
N TYR A 28 -6.87 -1.08 -2.80
CA TYR A 28 -5.91 -1.12 -3.91
C TYR A 28 -6.52 -0.47 -5.15
N ARG A 29 -7.81 -0.71 -5.38
CA ARG A 29 -8.53 -0.11 -6.51
C ARG A 29 -8.56 1.42 -6.38
N TRP A 30 -8.80 1.93 -5.18
CA TRP A 30 -8.81 3.37 -4.95
C TRP A 30 -7.46 3.99 -5.35
N VAL A 31 -6.37 3.36 -4.94
CA VAL A 31 -5.03 3.83 -5.32
C VAL A 31 -4.86 3.80 -6.83
N ALA A 32 -5.27 2.69 -7.46
CA ALA A 32 -5.18 2.55 -8.91
C ALA A 32 -5.98 3.62 -9.64
N GLU A 33 -7.18 3.94 -9.15
CA GLU A 33 -8.01 5.00 -9.72
C GLU A 33 -7.33 6.36 -9.64
N ARG A 34 -6.63 6.63 -8.54
CA ARG A 34 -5.85 7.86 -8.40
C ARG A 34 -4.70 7.94 -9.40
N LEU A 35 -4.23 6.80 -9.86
CA LEU A 35 -3.19 6.73 -10.88
C LEU A 35 -3.77 6.78 -12.31
N GLY A 36 -5.10 6.87 -12.43
CA GLY A 36 -5.78 7.02 -13.71
C GLY A 36 -6.28 5.73 -14.33
N ASN A 37 -6.09 4.57 -13.69
CA ASN A 37 -6.53 3.30 -14.25
C ASN A 37 -6.83 2.28 -13.15
N PRO A 38 -8.12 1.99 -12.87
CA PRO A 38 -8.47 1.01 -11.84
C PRO A 38 -7.97 -0.41 -12.14
N GLY A 39 -7.65 -0.72 -13.39
CA GLY A 39 -7.06 -2.00 -13.77
C GLY A 39 -5.66 -2.22 -13.22
N LEU A 40 -5.03 -1.19 -12.66
CA LEU A 40 -3.69 -1.28 -12.08
C LEU A 40 -3.68 -1.79 -10.63
N ALA A 41 -4.82 -2.19 -10.09
CA ALA A 41 -4.91 -2.59 -8.68
C ALA A 41 -3.92 -3.69 -8.31
N ARG A 42 -3.74 -4.69 -9.17
CA ARG A 42 -2.78 -5.77 -8.94
C ARG A 42 -1.35 -5.24 -8.92
N ALA A 43 -1.02 -4.36 -9.86
CA ALA A 43 0.31 -3.76 -9.92
C ALA A 43 0.58 -2.89 -8.69
N VAL A 44 -0.46 -2.20 -8.19
CA VAL A 44 -0.38 -1.44 -6.93
C VAL A 44 -0.01 -2.37 -5.78
N GLY A 45 -0.69 -3.52 -5.67
CA GLY A 45 -0.40 -4.51 -4.63
C GLY A 45 1.03 -5.00 -4.70
N ASN A 46 1.52 -5.29 -5.91
CA ASN A 46 2.90 -5.73 -6.10
C ASN A 46 3.90 -4.65 -5.69
N ALA A 47 3.62 -3.40 -6.03
CA ALA A 47 4.49 -2.28 -5.65
C ALA A 47 4.55 -2.13 -4.14
N LEU A 48 3.41 -2.27 -3.46
CA LEU A 48 3.36 -2.14 -2.01
C LEU A 48 4.06 -3.29 -1.29
N ASN A 49 4.06 -4.48 -1.88
CA ASN A 49 4.80 -5.61 -1.32
C ASN A 49 6.32 -5.37 -1.37
N ARG A 50 6.77 -4.51 -2.25
CA ARG A 50 8.19 -4.17 -2.40
C ARG A 50 8.56 -2.86 -1.72
N ASN A 51 7.65 -2.26 -0.97
CA ASN A 51 7.83 -0.94 -0.38
C ASN A 51 9.10 -0.86 0.48
N PRO A 52 10.12 -0.10 0.05
CA PRO A 52 11.35 0.05 0.84
C PRO A 52 11.26 1.19 1.86
N TYR A 53 10.15 1.92 1.87
CA TYR A 53 9.99 3.13 2.67
C TYR A 53 9.06 2.97 3.86
N ALA A 54 8.73 1.73 4.23
CA ALA A 54 7.87 1.50 5.37
C ALA A 54 8.57 2.00 6.65
N PRO A 55 7.86 2.61 7.60
CA PRO A 55 6.43 2.90 7.57
C PRO A 55 6.07 4.28 7.00
N ARG A 56 7.03 5.01 6.43
CA ARG A 56 6.77 6.34 5.84
C ARG A 56 5.72 6.26 4.73
N VAL A 57 5.82 5.22 3.89
CA VAL A 57 4.76 4.87 2.97
C VAL A 57 3.93 3.82 3.68
N PRO A 58 2.72 4.17 4.15
CA PRO A 58 1.96 3.29 5.04
C PRO A 58 1.19 2.22 4.26
N CYS A 59 1.91 1.26 3.69
CA CYS A 59 1.31 0.20 2.90
C CYS A 59 0.27 -0.61 3.68
N HIS A 60 0.36 -0.63 5.02
CA HIS A 60 -0.62 -1.30 5.86
C HIS A 60 -2.01 -0.65 5.80
N ARG A 61 -2.10 0.59 5.32
CA ARG A 61 -3.38 1.31 5.18
C ARG A 61 -4.10 1.00 3.86
N VAL A 62 -3.52 0.14 3.02
CA VAL A 62 -4.16 -0.26 1.76
C VAL A 62 -4.66 -1.69 1.91
N VAL A 63 -5.95 -1.89 1.63
CA VAL A 63 -6.64 -3.16 1.83
C VAL A 63 -7.41 -3.53 0.57
N LYS A 64 -7.94 -4.75 0.51
CA LYS A 64 -8.77 -5.16 -0.63
C LYS A 64 -10.13 -4.45 -0.58
N SER A 65 -10.76 -4.31 -1.75
CA SER A 65 -12.06 -3.63 -1.88
C SER A 65 -13.16 -4.29 -1.04
N ASP A 66 -13.05 -5.59 -0.76
CA ASP A 66 -14.02 -6.32 0.07
C ASP A 66 -13.76 -6.16 1.57
N GLY A 67 -12.76 -5.37 1.94
CA GLY A 67 -12.41 -5.13 3.34
C GLY A 67 -11.38 -6.08 3.92
N SER A 68 -10.98 -7.12 3.19
CA SER A 68 -9.93 -8.02 3.67
C SER A 68 -8.57 -7.33 3.58
N LEU A 69 -7.61 -7.80 4.39
CA LEU A 69 -6.33 -7.12 4.53
C LEU A 69 -5.43 -7.16 3.29
N GLY A 70 -5.56 -8.20 2.47
CA GLY A 70 -4.67 -8.37 1.34
C GLY A 70 -3.26 -8.78 1.76
N GLY A 71 -2.34 -8.75 0.79
CA GLY A 71 -0.95 -9.10 1.04
C GLY A 71 -0.20 -8.01 1.80
N PHE A 72 0.80 -8.43 2.57
CA PHE A 72 1.66 -7.51 3.29
C PHE A 72 3.00 -8.20 3.57
N ALA A 73 4.10 -7.50 3.36
CA ALA A 73 5.43 -8.07 3.50
C ALA A 73 5.70 -8.65 4.90
N GLY A 74 5.14 -8.05 5.93
CA GLY A 74 5.27 -8.56 7.30
C GLY A 74 4.19 -9.56 7.70
N GLY A 75 3.32 -9.96 6.77
CA GLY A 75 2.21 -10.88 7.02
C GLY A 75 0.94 -10.17 7.49
N PRO A 76 -0.23 -10.82 7.32
CA PRO A 76 -1.51 -10.19 7.67
C PRO A 76 -1.66 -9.87 9.16
N ALA A 77 -1.06 -10.66 10.03
CA ALA A 77 -1.12 -10.41 11.47
C ALA A 77 -0.43 -9.10 11.84
N LYS A 78 0.73 -8.84 11.24
CA LYS A 78 1.45 -7.59 11.47
C LYS A 78 0.67 -6.40 10.92
N LYS A 79 0.08 -6.54 9.74
CA LYS A 79 -0.74 -5.49 9.14
C LYS A 79 -1.93 -5.13 10.02
N ARG A 80 -2.62 -6.14 10.55
CA ARG A 80 -3.76 -5.95 11.46
C ARG A 80 -3.32 -5.22 12.72
N ARG A 81 -2.16 -5.58 13.27
CA ARG A 81 -1.61 -4.95 14.48
C ARG A 81 -1.30 -3.48 14.24
N LEU A 82 -0.70 -3.15 13.11
CA LEU A 82 -0.38 -1.78 12.76
C LEU A 82 -1.64 -0.94 12.61
N LEU A 83 -2.68 -1.47 11.96
CA LEU A 83 -3.95 -0.77 11.81
C LEU A 83 -4.63 -0.57 13.16
N ALA A 84 -4.62 -1.58 14.03
CA ALA A 84 -5.21 -1.47 15.35
C ALA A 84 -4.53 -0.40 16.20
N ALA A 85 -3.23 -0.26 16.08
CA ALA A 85 -2.46 0.73 16.81
C ALA A 85 -2.77 2.16 16.37
N GLU A 86 -3.36 2.35 15.20
CA GLU A 86 -3.69 3.67 14.66
C GLU A 86 -5.10 4.15 14.99
N LYS A 87 -5.92 3.27 15.55
CA LYS A 87 -7.29 3.64 15.91
C LYS A 87 -7.36 4.44 17.19
#